data_eacaaeec78e6a5baddf95e15b7899083
#
_entry.id   eacaaeec78e6a5baddf95e15b7899083
#
_cell.length_a   1.000
_cell.length_b   1.000
_cell.length_c   1.000
_cell.angle_alpha   90.00
_cell.angle_beta   90.00
_cell.angle_gamma   90.00
#
_symmetry.space_group_name_H-M   'P 1'
#
loop_
_entity.id
_entity.type
_entity.pdbx_description
1 polymer ?
#
loop_
_entity_poly.entity_id
_entity_poly.type
_entity_poly.pdbx_seq_one_letter_code
_entity_poly.pdbx_strand_id
1 'polypeptide(L)'
;MPRVLQVPSADSAIYQYGGRTFLQVVRFDRHGDFGRSPVCTLGSLNAALTGTAGGNWPKTVRMLQAAGWLSETDTVALIWWFGKLIGNTDMHDGNLAFRPGLALAPAYDMLPMAYAPMRGGELPNREFSPAPPLPAEAPIWIEAAEAAVYFWNLCAEDTRISPDFRRVCDDNGRNIAALLSRTQ
;
A
#
# COMPACT_ATOMS: atom_id res chain seq x y z
N MET A 1 -1.91 3.87 10.50
CA MET A 1 -3.03 3.18 9.84
C MET A 1 -3.64 2.22 10.83
N PRO A 2 -4.93 2.26 11.08
CA PRO A 2 -5.55 1.21 11.86
C PRO A 2 -5.37 -0.11 11.11
N ARG A 3 -5.31 -1.17 11.87
CA ARG A 3 -5.03 -2.56 11.52
C ARG A 3 -6.12 -3.19 10.63
N VAL A 4 -6.41 -2.55 9.51
CA VAL A 4 -7.45 -2.98 8.59
C VAL A 4 -7.09 -4.33 7.97
N LEU A 5 -5.80 -4.56 7.72
CA LEU A 5 -5.28 -5.77 7.10
C LEU A 5 -4.53 -6.69 8.07
N GLN A 6 -4.52 -6.46 9.38
CA GLN A 6 -3.67 -7.18 10.34
C GLN A 6 -2.19 -7.33 9.93
N VAL A 7 -1.74 -6.51 8.98
CA VAL A 7 -0.37 -6.46 8.50
C VAL A 7 0.41 -5.42 9.29
N PRO A 8 1.62 -5.75 9.79
CA PRO A 8 2.46 -4.76 10.45
C PRO A 8 2.74 -3.58 9.50
N SER A 9 2.56 -2.37 10.00
CA SER A 9 2.85 -1.14 9.26
C SER A 9 3.77 -0.24 10.06
N ALA A 10 4.52 0.64 9.38
CA ALA A 10 5.33 1.65 10.03
C ALA A 10 4.44 2.62 10.82
N ASP A 11 4.84 2.93 12.05
CA ASP A 11 4.14 3.91 12.87
C ASP A 11 4.24 5.30 12.25
N SER A 12 3.11 6.02 12.21
CA SER A 12 3.06 7.35 11.64
C SER A 12 2.23 8.30 12.47
N ALA A 13 2.59 9.58 12.44
CA ALA A 13 1.87 10.65 13.11
C ALA A 13 1.81 11.90 12.22
N ILE A 14 0.73 12.67 12.37
CA ILE A 14 0.56 13.94 11.68
C ILE A 14 0.79 15.09 12.67
N TYR A 15 1.64 16.04 12.29
CA TYR A 15 1.92 17.24 13.06
C TYR A 15 1.53 18.48 12.26
N GLN A 16 1.05 19.49 12.95
CA GLN A 16 0.76 20.80 12.39
C GLN A 16 1.64 21.84 13.08
N TYR A 17 2.40 22.58 12.30
CA TYR A 17 3.26 23.65 12.81
C TYR A 17 3.43 24.76 11.76
N GLY A 18 3.33 26.01 12.18
CA GLY A 18 3.50 27.17 11.30
C GLY A 18 2.57 27.18 10.08
N GLY A 19 1.34 26.69 10.21
CA GLY A 19 0.37 26.60 9.11
C GLY A 19 0.66 25.50 8.09
N ARG A 20 1.60 24.58 8.40
CA ARG A 20 1.96 23.45 7.56
C ARG A 20 1.63 22.12 8.25
N THR A 21 1.32 21.12 7.45
CA THR A 21 1.10 19.74 7.91
C THR A 21 2.32 18.89 7.56
N PHE A 22 2.78 18.11 8.54
CA PHE A 22 3.93 17.21 8.40
C PHE A 22 3.49 15.78 8.72
N LEU A 23 3.92 14.83 7.90
CA LEU A 23 3.82 13.40 8.18
C LEU A 23 5.16 12.91 8.74
N GLN A 24 5.14 12.41 9.97
CA GLN A 24 6.26 11.68 10.55
C GLN A 24 6.02 10.19 10.38
N VAL A 25 7.02 9.47 9.89
CA VAL A 25 7.01 8.01 9.83
C VAL A 25 8.21 7.49 10.60
N VAL A 26 7.95 6.64 11.60
CA VAL A 26 9.00 6.02 12.41
C VAL A 26 9.68 4.93 11.57
N ARG A 27 10.98 5.03 11.42
CA ARG A 27 11.76 4.05 10.68
C ARG A 27 11.96 2.79 11.50
N PHE A 28 11.42 1.68 11.04
CA PHE A 28 11.52 0.37 11.69
C PHE A 28 12.93 -0.26 11.63
N ASP A 29 13.83 0.31 10.82
CA ASP A 29 15.23 -0.10 10.69
C ASP A 29 16.21 0.76 11.50
N ARG A 30 15.70 1.62 12.38
CA ARG A 30 16.50 2.51 13.25
C ARG A 30 16.23 2.22 14.72
N HIS A 31 17.28 2.23 15.52
CA HIS A 31 17.22 1.94 16.95
C HIS A 31 18.11 2.95 17.72
N GLY A 32 17.47 3.81 18.51
CA GLY A 32 18.16 4.93 19.15
C GLY A 32 18.87 5.83 18.15
N ASP A 33 19.92 6.51 18.58
CA ASP A 33 20.61 7.51 17.75
C ASP A 33 21.47 6.89 16.63
N PHE A 34 22.05 5.73 16.87
CA PHE A 34 23.03 5.12 15.95
C PHE A 34 22.71 3.70 15.51
N GLY A 35 21.76 3.02 16.18
CA GLY A 35 21.40 1.64 15.88
C GLY A 35 20.72 1.51 14.51
N ARG A 36 21.10 0.48 13.75
CA ARG A 36 20.53 0.17 12.42
C ARG A 36 20.32 -1.33 12.28
N SER A 37 19.13 -1.72 11.80
CA SER A 37 18.88 -3.09 11.35
C SER A 37 19.00 -3.16 9.83
N PRO A 38 19.65 -4.17 9.26
CA PRO A 38 19.68 -4.33 7.82
C PRO A 38 18.29 -4.61 7.26
N VAL A 39 18.03 -4.06 6.09
CA VAL A 39 16.84 -4.33 5.29
C VAL A 39 17.25 -4.48 3.83
N CYS A 40 16.52 -5.31 3.10
CA CYS A 40 16.69 -5.51 1.67
C CYS A 40 15.36 -5.25 0.97
N THR A 41 15.35 -4.42 -0.07
CA THR A 41 14.14 -4.17 -0.85
C THR A 41 13.83 -5.33 -1.79
N LEU A 42 12.56 -5.44 -2.20
CA LEU A 42 12.18 -6.40 -3.25
C LEU A 42 12.98 -6.16 -4.53
N GLY A 43 13.28 -4.91 -4.87
CA GLY A 43 14.09 -4.57 -6.04
C GLY A 43 15.50 -5.14 -5.94
N SER A 44 16.14 -5.07 -4.75
CA SER A 44 17.46 -5.66 -4.54
C SER A 44 17.44 -7.20 -4.62
N LEU A 45 16.41 -7.84 -4.03
CA LEU A 45 16.21 -9.29 -4.12
C LEU A 45 15.96 -9.73 -5.56
N ASN A 46 15.09 -9.02 -6.27
CA ASN A 46 14.79 -9.28 -7.66
C ASN A 46 16.05 -9.20 -8.53
N ALA A 47 16.82 -8.12 -8.39
CA ALA A 47 18.06 -7.93 -9.16
C ALA A 47 19.10 -9.03 -8.89
N ALA A 48 19.18 -9.49 -7.63
CA ALA A 48 20.17 -10.50 -7.23
C ALA A 48 19.76 -11.95 -7.59
N LEU A 49 18.47 -12.27 -7.54
CA LEU A 49 18.00 -13.66 -7.52
C LEU A 49 17.12 -14.05 -8.71
N THR A 50 16.35 -13.13 -9.30
CA THR A 50 15.43 -13.45 -10.39
C THR A 50 15.67 -12.66 -11.67
N GLY A 51 16.21 -11.45 -11.59
CA GLY A 51 16.54 -10.60 -12.74
C GLY A 51 15.34 -10.24 -13.62
N THR A 52 14.13 -10.23 -13.08
CA THR A 52 12.91 -9.96 -13.84
C THR A 52 12.59 -8.47 -13.91
N ALA A 53 11.74 -8.08 -14.86
CA ALA A 53 11.17 -6.74 -14.87
C ALA A 53 10.36 -6.51 -13.58
N GLY A 54 10.70 -5.48 -12.82
CA GLY A 54 10.06 -5.11 -11.56
C GLY A 54 8.65 -4.55 -11.76
N GLY A 55 8.05 -4.08 -10.65
CA GLY A 55 6.77 -3.37 -10.65
C GLY A 55 5.52 -4.27 -10.55
N ASN A 56 5.70 -5.57 -10.32
CA ASN A 56 4.60 -6.48 -9.95
C ASN A 56 5.04 -7.36 -8.77
N TRP A 57 4.77 -6.90 -7.57
CA TRP A 57 5.19 -7.55 -6.33
C TRP A 57 4.73 -9.02 -6.23
N PRO A 58 3.44 -9.35 -6.45
CA PRO A 58 2.98 -10.74 -6.38
C PRO A 58 3.71 -11.67 -7.34
N LYS A 59 4.01 -11.19 -8.57
CA LYS A 59 4.77 -11.98 -9.55
C LYS A 59 6.19 -12.23 -9.06
N THR A 60 6.89 -11.19 -8.62
CA THR A 60 8.28 -11.30 -8.17
C THR A 60 8.42 -12.19 -6.94
N VAL A 61 7.53 -12.04 -5.93
CA VAL A 61 7.60 -12.88 -4.72
C VAL A 61 7.24 -14.34 -5.00
N ARG A 62 6.31 -14.63 -5.92
CA ARG A 62 6.04 -16.00 -6.35
C ARG A 62 7.26 -16.67 -7.03
N MET A 63 8.02 -15.91 -7.81
CA MET A 63 9.27 -16.41 -8.40
C MET A 63 10.33 -16.69 -7.34
N LEU A 64 10.46 -15.80 -6.34
CA LEU A 64 11.35 -16.01 -5.19
C LEU A 64 10.91 -17.22 -4.36
N GLN A 65 9.61 -17.43 -4.17
CA GLN A 65 9.07 -18.62 -3.51
C GLN A 65 9.36 -19.90 -4.29
N ALA A 66 9.12 -19.91 -5.59
CA ALA A 66 9.41 -21.05 -6.45
C ALA A 66 10.90 -21.42 -6.46
N ALA A 67 11.79 -20.42 -6.26
CA ALA A 67 13.22 -20.62 -6.11
C ALA A 67 13.65 -21.00 -4.67
N GLY A 68 12.72 -21.16 -3.73
CA GLY A 68 12.98 -21.57 -2.34
C GLY A 68 13.48 -20.45 -1.42
N TRP A 69 13.41 -19.18 -1.84
CA TRP A 69 13.87 -18.05 -1.04
C TRP A 69 12.82 -17.52 -0.07
N LEU A 70 11.54 -17.59 -0.43
CA LEU A 70 10.43 -17.12 0.40
C LEU A 70 9.50 -18.29 0.72
N SER A 71 8.92 -18.29 1.92
CA SER A 71 7.95 -19.29 2.36
C SER A 71 6.50 -18.83 2.21
N GLU A 72 6.27 -17.52 2.28
CA GLU A 72 4.93 -16.92 2.31
C GLU A 72 4.87 -15.70 1.38
N THR A 73 3.82 -15.62 0.56
CA THR A 73 3.65 -14.59 -0.47
C THR A 73 2.28 -13.91 -0.44
N ASP A 74 1.31 -14.46 0.32
CA ASP A 74 -0.07 -13.99 0.31
C ASP A 74 -0.20 -12.61 0.94
N THR A 75 0.57 -12.34 2.01
CA THR A 75 0.62 -11.00 2.62
C THR A 75 1.10 -9.94 1.64
N VAL A 76 2.06 -10.26 0.77
CA VAL A 76 2.53 -9.32 -0.26
C VAL A 76 1.45 -9.09 -1.31
N ALA A 77 0.73 -10.14 -1.72
CA ALA A 77 -0.38 -10.01 -2.65
C ALA A 77 -1.53 -9.18 -2.06
N LEU A 78 -1.81 -9.35 -0.77
CA LEU A 78 -2.80 -8.58 -0.02
C LEU A 78 -2.44 -7.08 0.00
N ILE A 79 -1.21 -6.74 0.40
CA ILE A 79 -0.71 -5.36 0.41
C ILE A 79 -0.74 -4.76 -1.01
N TRP A 80 -0.38 -5.55 -2.02
CA TRP A 80 -0.40 -5.12 -3.42
C TRP A 80 -1.80 -4.74 -3.87
N TRP A 81 -2.79 -5.61 -3.64
CA TRP A 81 -4.18 -5.34 -4.02
C TRP A 81 -4.76 -4.19 -3.24
N PHE A 82 -4.48 -4.10 -1.94
CA PHE A 82 -4.88 -2.95 -1.13
C PHE A 82 -4.32 -1.64 -1.71
N GLY A 83 -3.01 -1.59 -2.03
CA GLY A 83 -2.40 -0.42 -2.66
C GLY A 83 -3.08 -0.03 -3.97
N LYS A 84 -3.39 -1.00 -4.84
CA LYS A 84 -4.14 -0.74 -6.07
C LYS A 84 -5.53 -0.17 -5.81
N LEU A 85 -6.22 -0.69 -4.80
CA LEU A 85 -7.59 -0.31 -4.44
C LEU A 85 -7.68 1.02 -3.67
N ILE A 86 -6.58 1.50 -3.09
CA ILE A 86 -6.51 2.87 -2.56
C ILE A 86 -5.93 3.88 -3.57
N GLY A 87 -5.67 3.46 -4.80
CA GLY A 87 -5.11 4.34 -5.83
C GLY A 87 -3.63 4.69 -5.61
N ASN A 88 -2.84 3.79 -5.02
CA ASN A 88 -1.40 3.98 -4.95
C ASN A 88 -0.77 3.69 -6.32
N THR A 89 -0.29 4.72 -6.98
CA THR A 89 0.39 4.64 -8.29
C THR A 89 1.91 4.56 -8.17
N ASP A 90 2.45 4.62 -6.95
CA ASP A 90 3.91 4.61 -6.68
C ASP A 90 4.35 3.27 -6.04
N MET A 91 3.83 2.16 -6.53
CA MET A 91 4.14 0.82 -6.02
C MET A 91 5.34 0.21 -6.73
N HIS A 92 6.50 0.85 -6.62
CA HIS A 92 7.75 0.29 -7.14
C HIS A 92 8.39 -0.69 -6.14
N ASP A 93 9.32 -1.53 -6.61
CA ASP A 93 9.94 -2.60 -5.81
C ASP A 93 10.80 -2.08 -4.63
N GLY A 94 11.09 -0.78 -4.56
CA GLY A 94 11.72 -0.13 -3.43
C GLY A 94 10.81 0.10 -2.23
N ASN A 95 9.48 0.05 -2.42
CA ASN A 95 8.46 0.27 -1.38
C ASN A 95 8.01 -1.04 -0.71
N LEU A 96 8.67 -2.14 -0.97
CA LEU A 96 8.54 -3.39 -0.25
C LEU A 96 9.93 -3.85 0.23
N ALA A 97 10.05 -4.17 1.52
CA ALA A 97 11.32 -4.55 2.12
C ALA A 97 11.21 -5.80 2.99
N PHE A 98 12.34 -6.46 3.18
CA PHE A 98 12.51 -7.65 3.99
C PHE A 98 13.61 -7.44 5.03
N ARG A 99 13.44 -8.03 6.20
CA ARG A 99 14.42 -8.12 7.28
C ARG A 99 15.34 -9.33 7.07
N PRO A 100 16.44 -9.48 7.84
CA PRO A 100 17.25 -10.70 7.83
C PRO A 100 16.38 -11.96 7.98
N GLY A 101 16.72 -13.00 7.23
CA GLY A 101 15.90 -14.21 7.14
C GLY A 101 14.70 -14.08 6.19
N LEU A 102 14.65 -12.99 5.42
CA LEU A 102 13.60 -12.68 4.43
C LEU A 102 12.19 -12.57 5.03
N ALA A 103 12.09 -12.27 6.32
CA ALA A 103 10.82 -11.89 6.94
C ALA A 103 10.35 -10.53 6.39
N LEU A 104 9.07 -10.42 6.04
CA LEU A 104 8.50 -9.17 5.53
C LEU A 104 8.66 -8.06 6.56
N ALA A 105 9.18 -6.91 6.14
CA ALA A 105 9.23 -5.70 6.95
C ALA A 105 7.83 -5.06 7.06
N PRO A 106 7.59 -4.19 8.07
CA PRO A 106 6.35 -3.43 8.14
C PRO A 106 6.07 -2.68 6.84
N ALA A 107 4.82 -2.65 6.38
CA ALA A 107 4.40 -1.89 5.22
C ALA A 107 4.64 -0.38 5.45
N TYR A 108 5.12 0.31 4.44
CA TYR A 108 5.39 1.75 4.46
C TYR A 108 5.05 2.36 3.10
N ASP A 109 4.96 3.69 3.05
CA ASP A 109 4.72 4.47 1.83
C ASP A 109 3.45 4.03 1.07
N MET A 110 2.42 3.66 1.81
CA MET A 110 1.15 3.20 1.26
C MET A 110 0.16 4.37 1.24
N LEU A 111 0.20 5.16 0.18
CA LEU A 111 -0.55 6.41 0.01
C LEU A 111 -1.38 6.39 -1.27
N PRO A 112 -2.53 7.10 -1.32
CA PRO A 112 -3.36 7.24 -2.52
C PRO A 112 -2.72 8.19 -3.55
N MET A 113 -1.56 7.82 -4.10
CA MET A 113 -0.72 8.66 -4.96
C MET A 113 -1.38 9.09 -6.27
N ALA A 114 -2.44 8.41 -6.73
CA ALA A 114 -3.26 8.88 -7.84
C ALA A 114 -3.85 10.28 -7.62
N TYR A 115 -4.00 10.68 -6.36
CA TYR A 115 -4.52 11.98 -5.93
C TYR A 115 -3.45 12.91 -5.37
N ALA A 116 -2.17 12.60 -5.57
CA ALA A 116 -1.09 13.51 -5.17
C ALA A 116 -1.28 14.87 -5.86
N PRO A 117 -1.20 15.99 -5.13
CA PRO A 117 -1.35 17.31 -5.71
C PRO A 117 -0.37 17.55 -6.87
N MET A 118 -0.85 18.19 -7.94
CA MET A 118 0.01 18.64 -9.02
C MET A 118 0.92 19.78 -8.54
N ARG A 119 1.91 20.18 -9.35
CA ARG A 119 2.85 21.27 -8.98
C ARG A 119 2.17 22.58 -8.60
N GLY A 120 0.96 22.84 -9.10
CA GLY A 120 0.13 24.00 -8.75
C GLY A 120 -0.69 23.84 -7.48
N GLY A 121 -0.64 22.68 -6.79
CA GLY A 121 -1.46 22.37 -5.62
C GLY A 121 -2.87 21.88 -5.97
N GLU A 122 -3.21 21.77 -7.23
CA GLU A 122 -4.50 21.28 -7.70
C GLU A 122 -4.57 19.75 -7.57
N LEU A 123 -5.74 19.24 -7.18
CA LEU A 123 -6.00 17.80 -7.20
C LEU A 123 -6.21 17.34 -8.65
N PRO A 124 -5.58 16.24 -9.07
CA PRO A 124 -5.83 15.70 -10.38
C PRO A 124 -7.28 15.21 -10.49
N ASN A 125 -7.97 15.63 -11.55
CA ASN A 125 -9.28 15.09 -11.89
C ASN A 125 -9.08 13.71 -12.53
N ARG A 126 -9.11 12.65 -11.73
CA ARG A 126 -8.95 11.26 -12.19
C ARG A 126 -10.17 10.45 -11.82
N GLU A 127 -10.70 9.75 -12.81
CA GLU A 127 -11.69 8.71 -12.58
C GLU A 127 -10.98 7.50 -11.94
N PHE A 128 -11.48 7.08 -10.79
CA PHE A 128 -11.00 5.90 -10.10
C PHE A 128 -11.75 4.67 -10.60
N SER A 129 -11.07 3.83 -11.37
CA SER A 129 -11.62 2.60 -11.93
C SER A 129 -10.72 1.42 -11.54
N PRO A 130 -10.96 0.81 -10.37
CA PRO A 130 -10.18 -0.35 -9.94
C PRO A 130 -10.47 -1.56 -10.82
N ALA A 131 -9.42 -2.30 -11.19
CA ALA A 131 -9.56 -3.51 -11.97
C ALA A 131 -10.15 -4.66 -11.11
N PRO A 132 -11.06 -5.49 -11.67
CA PRO A 132 -11.49 -6.71 -11.03
C PRO A 132 -10.32 -7.71 -10.96
N PRO A 133 -10.36 -8.67 -10.01
CA PRO A 133 -9.34 -9.72 -9.91
C PRO A 133 -9.49 -10.76 -11.02
N LEU A 134 -8.42 -11.49 -11.28
CA LEU A 134 -8.51 -12.79 -11.94
C LEU A 134 -9.15 -13.81 -10.96
N PRO A 135 -9.81 -14.88 -11.46
CA PRO A 135 -10.47 -15.87 -10.59
C PRO A 135 -9.56 -16.45 -9.52
N ALA A 136 -8.29 -16.71 -9.84
CA ALA A 136 -7.31 -17.24 -8.90
C ALA A 136 -6.87 -16.23 -7.82
N GLU A 137 -7.11 -14.94 -8.02
CA GLU A 137 -6.73 -13.87 -7.09
C GLU A 137 -7.93 -13.39 -6.26
N ALA A 138 -9.13 -13.84 -6.59
CA ALA A 138 -10.37 -13.37 -5.97
C ALA A 138 -10.37 -13.43 -4.44
N PRO A 139 -9.92 -14.50 -3.75
CA PRO A 139 -9.94 -14.56 -2.30
C PRO A 139 -9.12 -13.42 -1.64
N ILE A 140 -7.89 -13.22 -2.10
CA ILE A 140 -7.00 -12.16 -1.57
C ILE A 140 -7.52 -10.77 -1.98
N TRP A 141 -8.03 -10.65 -3.19
CA TRP A 141 -8.60 -9.39 -3.66
C TRP A 141 -9.83 -8.98 -2.83
N ILE A 142 -10.71 -9.91 -2.47
CA ILE A 142 -11.89 -9.65 -1.63
C ILE A 142 -11.46 -9.08 -0.28
N GLU A 143 -10.50 -9.70 0.40
CA GLU A 143 -9.96 -9.22 1.67
C GLU A 143 -9.37 -7.81 1.53
N ALA A 144 -8.58 -7.57 0.48
CA ALA A 144 -8.02 -6.25 0.18
C ALA A 144 -9.09 -5.21 -0.13
N ALA A 145 -10.17 -5.60 -0.82
CA ALA A 145 -11.28 -4.72 -1.18
C ALA A 145 -12.11 -4.31 0.04
N GLU A 146 -12.41 -5.23 0.94
CA GLU A 146 -13.07 -4.92 2.23
C GLU A 146 -12.25 -3.90 3.02
N ALA A 147 -10.94 -4.11 3.10
CA ALA A 147 -10.02 -3.19 3.75
C ALA A 147 -9.97 -1.82 3.06
N ALA A 148 -10.00 -1.78 1.73
CA ALA A 148 -9.99 -0.54 0.97
C ALA A 148 -11.30 0.24 1.12
N VAL A 149 -12.45 -0.42 1.15
CA VAL A 149 -13.74 0.22 1.47
C VAL A 149 -13.68 0.86 2.85
N TYR A 150 -13.19 0.13 3.85
CA TYR A 150 -13.03 0.69 5.19
C TYR A 150 -12.07 1.89 5.23
N PHE A 151 -10.94 1.80 4.52
CA PHE A 151 -9.99 2.91 4.39
C PHE A 151 -10.65 4.17 3.81
N TRP A 152 -11.37 4.03 2.69
CA TRP A 152 -12.02 5.15 2.03
C TRP A 152 -13.13 5.77 2.89
N ASN A 153 -13.90 4.96 3.60
CA ASN A 153 -14.93 5.44 4.54
C ASN A 153 -14.30 6.25 5.69
N LEU A 154 -13.23 5.76 6.30
CA LEU A 154 -12.49 6.52 7.31
C LEU A 154 -11.99 7.86 6.78
N CYS A 155 -11.47 7.89 5.55
CA CYS A 155 -11.02 9.14 4.92
C CYS A 155 -12.19 10.09 4.63
N ALA A 156 -13.34 9.59 4.24
CA ALA A 156 -14.54 10.40 3.99
C ALA A 156 -15.08 11.06 5.27
N GLU A 157 -14.89 10.42 6.42
CA GLU A 157 -15.34 10.91 7.73
C GLU A 157 -14.32 11.85 8.41
N ASP A 158 -13.05 11.80 8.04
CA ASP A 158 -11.98 12.55 8.70
C ASP A 158 -12.06 14.04 8.38
N THR A 159 -12.41 14.85 9.38
CA THR A 159 -12.57 16.31 9.23
C THR A 159 -11.26 17.06 8.96
N ARG A 160 -10.10 16.43 9.12
CA ARG A 160 -8.79 16.99 8.75
C ARG A 160 -8.58 16.99 7.23
N ILE A 161 -9.37 16.21 6.51
CA ILE A 161 -9.37 16.13 5.04
C ILE A 161 -10.34 17.17 4.47
N SER A 162 -9.98 17.82 3.37
CA SER A 162 -10.83 18.82 2.71
C SER A 162 -12.19 18.23 2.30
N PRO A 163 -13.28 19.02 2.34
CA PRO A 163 -14.62 18.53 1.95
C PRO A 163 -14.64 17.96 0.53
N ASP A 164 -13.88 18.53 -0.39
CA ASP A 164 -13.82 18.08 -1.78
C ASP A 164 -13.16 16.70 -1.88
N PHE A 165 -12.05 16.50 -1.17
CA PHE A 165 -11.40 15.20 -1.20
C PHE A 165 -12.18 14.13 -0.41
N ARG A 166 -12.92 14.51 0.64
CA ARG A 166 -13.83 13.58 1.33
C ARG A 166 -14.94 13.05 0.41
N ARG A 167 -15.45 13.87 -0.52
CA ARG A 167 -16.40 13.41 -1.55
C ARG A 167 -15.75 12.37 -2.47
N VAL A 168 -14.51 12.62 -2.90
CA VAL A 168 -13.74 11.63 -3.70
C VAL A 168 -13.57 10.32 -2.93
N CYS A 169 -13.27 10.39 -1.63
CA CYS A 169 -13.13 9.20 -0.79
C CYS A 169 -14.44 8.38 -0.71
N ASP A 170 -15.56 9.06 -0.53
CA ASP A 170 -16.88 8.44 -0.47
C ASP A 170 -17.26 7.78 -1.81
N ASP A 171 -17.01 8.45 -2.94
CA ASP A 171 -17.21 7.89 -4.28
C ASP A 171 -16.32 6.65 -4.53
N ASN A 172 -15.06 6.70 -4.14
CA ASN A 172 -14.13 5.58 -4.27
C ASN A 172 -14.57 4.38 -3.42
N GLY A 173 -14.99 4.62 -2.18
CA GLY A 173 -15.52 3.58 -1.30
C GLY A 173 -16.73 2.88 -1.91
N ARG A 174 -17.69 3.65 -2.45
CA ARG A 174 -18.87 3.12 -3.14
C ARG A 174 -18.51 2.30 -4.39
N ASN A 175 -17.57 2.79 -5.19
CA ASN A 175 -17.15 2.09 -6.40
C ASN A 175 -16.52 0.73 -6.08
N ILE A 176 -15.68 0.65 -5.05
CA ILE A 176 -15.10 -0.63 -4.63
C ILE A 176 -16.15 -1.55 -4.05
N ALA A 177 -17.06 -1.05 -3.19
CA ALA A 177 -18.14 -1.85 -2.63
C ALA A 177 -19.05 -2.44 -3.72
N ALA A 178 -19.37 -1.67 -4.75
CA ALA A 178 -20.15 -2.15 -5.90
C ALA A 178 -19.39 -3.22 -6.71
N LEU A 179 -18.07 -3.12 -6.83
CA LEU A 179 -17.26 -4.13 -7.50
C LEU A 179 -17.16 -5.41 -6.65
N LEU A 180 -16.96 -5.25 -5.34
CA LEU A 180 -16.89 -6.34 -4.37
C LEU A 180 -18.17 -7.19 -4.40
N SER A 181 -19.36 -6.55 -4.41
CA SER A 181 -20.64 -7.25 -4.47
C SER A 181 -20.88 -8.05 -5.75
N ARG A 182 -20.10 -7.79 -6.82
CA ARG A 182 -20.17 -8.56 -8.08
C ARG A 182 -19.14 -9.67 -8.14
N THR A 183 -18.19 -9.68 -7.23
CA THR A 183 -17.07 -10.63 -7.19
C THR A 183 -17.32 -11.76 -6.18
N GLN A 184 -18.22 -11.55 -5.22
CA GLN A 184 -18.72 -12.56 -4.27
C GLN A 184 -19.81 -13.41 -4.89
#